data_c2a0ab26ba0b0ca5bd2bd6de846bc7df
#
_entry.id   c2a0ab26ba0b0ca5bd2bd6de846bc7df
#
_cell.length_a   1.000
_cell.length_b   1.000
_cell.length_c   1.000
_cell.angle_alpha   90.00
_cell.angle_beta   90.00
_cell.angle_gamma   90.00
#
_symmetry.space_group_name_H-M   'P 1'
#
loop_
_entity.id
_entity.type
_entity.pdbx_description
1 polymer ?
#
loop_
_entity_poly.entity_id
_entity_poly.type
_entity_poly.pdbx_seq_one_letter_code
_entity_poly.pdbx_strand_id
1 'polypeptide(L)'
;MGVIYNTKDGIGYITIDNPKKANILDRETSNEISEVWNEAWEDPDVRVIILTGSGDKYFCAGHNLATRPEVTEEQRERIRAENVFWPLSGTINGARTGASGHLGDHYPQIWKPVIGAINGWAAGAGFYSMLTSTDIRIASEENARFKFALLSQGWVGGGPGATYLVRQIGYADAMRILLTDQPFDAKEALRINLINEVVPHESLMQRAEEIARHIVSLPPLAVRMMKEFVIRFRDIPITEAWRVQTLMNSLLTQLSQDGEEGRNAFLEKRKPNFTGGILQKGEPYPDLTKEEREILDEIRREQLG
;
A
#
# COMPACT_ATOMS: atom_id res chain seq x y z
N MET A 1 -3.81 -22.74 5.03
CA MET A 1 -3.69 -21.29 5.27
C MET A 1 -2.36 -20.85 4.71
N GLY A 2 -2.39 -19.90 3.81
CA GLY A 2 -1.22 -19.30 3.16
C GLY A 2 -0.92 -17.89 3.65
N VAL A 3 -1.79 -17.31 4.50
CA VAL A 3 -1.62 -15.96 5.08
C VAL A 3 -2.04 -15.98 6.54
N ILE A 4 -1.25 -15.31 7.38
CA ILE A 4 -1.56 -15.05 8.79
C ILE A 4 -1.80 -13.55 8.95
N TYR A 5 -2.92 -13.19 9.60
CA TYR A 5 -3.23 -11.82 9.96
C TYR A 5 -3.46 -11.69 11.46
N ASN A 6 -2.81 -10.73 12.08
CA ASN A 6 -2.97 -10.40 13.49
C ASN A 6 -2.94 -8.88 13.66
N THR A 7 -3.56 -8.38 14.72
CA THR A 7 -3.54 -6.96 15.06
C THR A 7 -3.04 -6.75 16.48
N LYS A 8 -2.27 -5.71 16.69
CA LYS A 8 -1.79 -5.30 18.01
C LYS A 8 -1.41 -3.81 18.02
N ASP A 9 -1.88 -3.08 19.01
CA ASP A 9 -1.47 -1.69 19.28
C ASP A 9 -1.58 -0.77 18.05
N GLY A 10 -2.65 -0.90 17.25
CA GLY A 10 -2.86 -0.12 16.03
C GLY A 10 -2.08 -0.59 14.81
N ILE A 11 -1.37 -1.70 14.91
CA ILE A 11 -0.57 -2.30 13.84
C ILE A 11 -1.24 -3.58 13.37
N GLY A 12 -1.50 -3.70 12.07
CA GLY A 12 -1.87 -4.94 11.40
C GLY A 12 -0.62 -5.68 10.90
N TYR A 13 -0.52 -6.96 11.18
CA TYR A 13 0.59 -7.82 10.73
C TYR A 13 0.06 -8.80 9.71
N ILE A 14 0.53 -8.67 8.46
CA ILE A 14 0.22 -9.60 7.37
C ILE A 14 1.48 -10.43 7.09
N THR A 15 1.39 -11.73 7.28
CA THR A 15 2.49 -12.66 7.00
C THR A 15 2.07 -13.66 5.93
N ILE A 16 2.78 -13.68 4.80
CA ILE A 16 2.62 -14.73 3.79
C ILE A 16 3.26 -16.00 4.35
N ASP A 17 2.44 -17.01 4.67
CA ASP A 17 2.86 -18.18 5.43
C ASP A 17 2.77 -19.49 4.66
N ASN A 18 3.71 -19.68 3.75
CA ASN A 18 3.90 -20.94 3.05
C ASN A 18 5.41 -21.19 2.77
N PRO A 19 6.26 -21.21 3.82
CA PRO A 19 7.72 -21.23 3.64
C PRO A 19 8.23 -22.48 2.92
N LYS A 20 7.52 -23.61 3.03
CA LYS A 20 7.86 -24.85 2.30
C LYS A 20 7.69 -24.74 0.80
N LYS A 21 6.84 -23.80 0.35
CA LYS A 21 6.64 -23.48 -1.06
C LYS A 21 7.13 -22.06 -1.39
N ALA A 22 8.14 -21.56 -0.69
CA ALA A 22 8.76 -20.27 -0.93
C ALA A 22 7.77 -19.07 -0.84
N ASN A 23 6.75 -19.16 0.01
CA ASN A 23 5.72 -18.14 0.18
C ASN A 23 5.07 -17.70 -1.14
N ILE A 24 4.83 -18.68 -2.05
CA ILE A 24 4.21 -18.40 -3.36
C ILE A 24 2.75 -17.99 -3.22
N LEU A 25 2.30 -17.19 -4.17
CA LEU A 25 0.91 -16.85 -4.38
C LEU A 25 0.28 -17.88 -5.32
N ASP A 26 -0.21 -18.97 -4.75
CA ASP A 26 -1.13 -19.86 -5.46
C ASP A 26 -2.56 -19.30 -5.36
N ARG A 27 -3.53 -19.94 -5.98
CA ARG A 27 -4.90 -19.45 -6.03
C ARG A 27 -5.52 -19.25 -4.63
N GLU A 28 -5.23 -20.15 -3.71
CA GLU A 28 -5.74 -20.11 -2.34
C GLU A 28 -5.10 -18.94 -1.58
N THR A 29 -3.77 -18.86 -1.59
CA THR A 29 -3.01 -17.77 -0.95
C THR A 29 -3.36 -16.39 -1.54
N SER A 30 -3.58 -16.30 -2.87
CA SER A 30 -4.01 -15.05 -3.52
C SER A 30 -5.39 -14.60 -3.06
N ASN A 31 -6.33 -15.52 -2.86
CA ASN A 31 -7.64 -15.20 -2.31
C ASN A 31 -7.54 -14.78 -0.84
N GLU A 32 -6.83 -15.56 -0.03
CA GLU A 32 -6.64 -15.26 1.39
C GLU A 32 -5.99 -13.88 1.61
N ILE A 33 -4.93 -13.53 0.87
CA ILE A 33 -4.28 -12.24 1.03
C ILE A 33 -5.19 -11.07 0.58
N SER A 34 -6.04 -11.29 -0.43
CA SER A 34 -7.02 -10.29 -0.87
C SER A 34 -8.08 -10.04 0.21
N GLU A 35 -8.55 -11.10 0.89
CA GLU A 35 -9.48 -10.99 2.01
C GLU A 35 -8.84 -10.28 3.19
N VAL A 36 -7.60 -10.62 3.53
CA VAL A 36 -6.82 -9.98 4.60
C VAL A 36 -6.56 -8.50 4.33
N TRP A 37 -6.28 -8.11 3.09
CA TRP A 37 -6.16 -6.69 2.74
C TRP A 37 -7.46 -5.94 2.98
N ASN A 38 -8.60 -6.56 2.65
CA ASN A 38 -9.91 -5.95 2.87
C ASN A 38 -10.22 -5.83 4.37
N GLU A 39 -9.97 -6.88 5.14
CA GLU A 39 -10.11 -6.87 6.60
C GLU A 39 -9.24 -5.78 7.24
N ALA A 40 -7.96 -5.74 6.88
CA ALA A 40 -7.03 -4.73 7.39
C ALA A 40 -7.43 -3.29 6.99
N TRP A 41 -8.08 -3.10 5.84
CA TRP A 41 -8.60 -1.80 5.44
C TRP A 41 -9.83 -1.39 6.26
N GLU A 42 -10.76 -2.30 6.48
CA GLU A 42 -12.02 -2.03 7.19
C GLU A 42 -11.86 -1.91 8.70
N ASP A 43 -10.84 -2.55 9.29
CA ASP A 43 -10.59 -2.49 10.74
C ASP A 43 -10.25 -1.06 11.19
N PRO A 44 -11.13 -0.37 11.98
CA PRO A 44 -10.90 1.01 12.41
C PRO A 44 -9.71 1.16 13.37
N ASP A 45 -9.32 0.10 14.07
CA ASP A 45 -8.25 0.11 15.06
C ASP A 45 -6.87 0.00 14.42
N VAL A 46 -6.78 -0.52 13.18
CA VAL A 46 -5.51 -0.62 12.43
C VAL A 46 -5.19 0.70 11.74
N ARG A 47 -4.05 1.28 12.09
CA ARG A 47 -3.52 2.54 11.54
C ARG A 47 -2.38 2.37 10.56
N VAL A 48 -1.63 1.26 10.66
CA VAL A 48 -0.48 0.92 9.82
C VAL A 48 -0.38 -0.60 9.69
N ILE A 49 0.18 -1.07 8.59
CA ILE A 49 0.33 -2.51 8.32
C ILE A 49 1.81 -2.83 8.16
N ILE A 50 2.25 -3.98 8.69
CA ILE A 50 3.55 -4.59 8.39
C ILE A 50 3.28 -5.82 7.55
N LEU A 51 3.89 -5.88 6.36
CA LEU A 51 3.84 -7.02 5.45
C LEU A 51 5.19 -7.74 5.43
N THR A 52 5.18 -9.06 5.65
CA THR A 52 6.39 -9.90 5.63
C THR A 52 6.08 -11.31 5.13
N GLY A 53 7.11 -12.12 4.92
CA GLY A 53 6.99 -13.56 4.67
C GLY A 53 7.38 -14.37 5.91
N SER A 54 6.84 -15.57 6.08
CA SER A 54 7.28 -16.46 7.13
C SER A 54 8.63 -17.11 6.82
N GLY A 55 9.39 -17.40 7.88
CA GLY A 55 10.76 -17.93 7.79
C GLY A 55 11.78 -16.86 7.40
N ASP A 56 12.98 -17.30 7.08
CA ASP A 56 14.15 -16.46 6.84
C ASP A 56 14.61 -16.40 5.37
N LYS A 57 14.02 -17.22 4.51
CA LYS A 57 14.51 -17.41 3.14
C LYS A 57 13.69 -16.67 2.08
N TYR A 58 12.40 -16.53 2.27
CA TYR A 58 11.49 -15.99 1.26
C TYR A 58 10.55 -14.93 1.87
N PHE A 59 10.53 -13.77 1.26
CA PHE A 59 9.42 -12.84 1.43
C PHE A 59 8.22 -13.37 0.63
N CYS A 60 8.38 -13.47 -0.69
CA CYS A 60 7.42 -14.07 -1.60
C CYS A 60 8.10 -14.36 -2.95
N ALA A 61 8.05 -15.60 -3.43
CA ALA A 61 8.63 -16.00 -4.70
C ALA A 61 7.70 -15.79 -5.91
N GLY A 62 6.50 -15.23 -5.69
CA GLY A 62 5.55 -14.92 -6.75
C GLY A 62 4.52 -16.03 -7.01
N HIS A 63 3.90 -16.02 -8.19
CA HIS A 63 2.87 -16.99 -8.53
C HIS A 63 3.40 -18.42 -8.70
N ASN A 64 2.55 -19.39 -8.43
CA ASN A 64 2.86 -20.79 -8.68
C ASN A 64 2.89 -21.06 -10.19
N LEU A 65 4.07 -21.35 -10.72
CA LEU A 65 4.26 -21.68 -12.14
C LEU A 65 4.08 -23.18 -12.43
N ALA A 66 4.04 -24.02 -11.40
CA ALA A 66 3.96 -25.47 -11.56
C ALA A 66 2.54 -25.98 -11.87
N THR A 67 1.52 -25.25 -11.45
CA THR A 67 0.11 -25.59 -11.69
C THR A 67 -0.48 -24.68 -12.76
N ARG A 68 -0.65 -25.21 -13.97
CA ARG A 68 -1.54 -24.61 -14.96
C ARG A 68 -2.93 -25.19 -14.75
N PRO A 69 -3.99 -24.37 -14.62
CA PRO A 69 -5.34 -24.90 -14.62
C PRO A 69 -5.58 -25.67 -15.94
N GLU A 70 -6.12 -26.87 -15.83
CA GLU A 70 -6.64 -27.56 -17.01
C GLU A 70 -7.82 -26.75 -17.54
N VAL A 71 -7.63 -26.12 -18.67
CA VAL A 71 -8.68 -25.38 -19.38
C VAL A 71 -8.96 -26.08 -20.69
N THR A 72 -10.23 -26.20 -21.04
CA THR A 72 -10.64 -26.69 -22.35
C THR A 72 -10.18 -25.74 -23.45
N GLU A 73 -10.09 -26.21 -24.71
CA GLU A 73 -9.72 -25.32 -25.82
C GLU A 73 -10.69 -24.15 -25.97
N GLU A 74 -11.99 -24.38 -25.78
CA GLU A 74 -13.02 -23.34 -25.79
C GLU A 74 -12.80 -22.28 -24.70
N GLN A 75 -12.46 -22.71 -23.47
CA GLN A 75 -12.10 -21.79 -22.40
C GLN A 75 -10.83 -21.00 -22.71
N ARG A 76 -9.86 -21.65 -23.37
CA ARG A 76 -8.60 -21.04 -23.79
C ARG A 76 -8.82 -19.97 -24.86
N GLU A 77 -9.67 -20.26 -25.85
CA GLU A 77 -10.06 -19.29 -26.88
C GLU A 77 -10.79 -18.10 -26.28
N ARG A 78 -11.71 -18.35 -25.34
CA ARG A 78 -12.40 -17.27 -24.61
C ARG A 78 -11.43 -16.40 -23.84
N ILE A 79 -10.50 -16.98 -23.09
CA ILE A 79 -9.46 -16.24 -22.35
C ILE A 79 -8.59 -15.42 -23.32
N ARG A 80 -8.23 -15.99 -24.49
CA ARG A 80 -7.49 -15.24 -25.53
C ARG A 80 -8.28 -14.06 -26.04
N ALA A 81 -9.56 -14.24 -26.35
CA ALA A 81 -10.43 -13.17 -26.82
C ALA A 81 -10.60 -12.06 -25.77
N GLU A 82 -10.81 -12.43 -24.51
CA GLU A 82 -10.92 -11.48 -23.40
C GLU A 82 -9.63 -10.67 -23.20
N ASN A 83 -8.46 -11.31 -23.37
CA ASN A 83 -7.17 -10.63 -23.22
C ASN A 83 -6.85 -9.69 -24.42
N VAL A 84 -7.37 -9.95 -25.61
CA VAL A 84 -7.19 -9.06 -26.77
C VAL A 84 -7.98 -7.78 -26.62
N PHE A 85 -9.14 -7.82 -25.97
CA PHE A 85 -10.03 -6.69 -25.79
C PHE A 85 -9.79 -5.93 -24.46
N TRP A 86 -8.54 -5.93 -23.99
CA TRP A 86 -8.17 -5.01 -22.92
C TRP A 86 -8.55 -3.55 -23.29
N PRO A 87 -9.15 -2.75 -22.40
CA PRO A 87 -9.35 -2.94 -20.96
C PRO A 87 -10.67 -3.63 -20.59
N LEU A 88 -11.38 -4.25 -21.51
CA LEU A 88 -12.66 -4.92 -21.26
C LEU A 88 -12.49 -6.28 -20.56
N SER A 89 -11.28 -6.85 -20.62
CA SER A 89 -10.96 -8.02 -19.79
C SER A 89 -10.96 -7.61 -18.31
N GLY A 90 -11.45 -8.46 -17.44
CA GLY A 90 -11.44 -8.25 -16.00
C GLY A 90 -10.05 -8.02 -15.38
N THR A 91 -8.98 -8.08 -16.17
CA THR A 91 -7.59 -8.01 -15.71
C THR A 91 -7.26 -6.72 -14.98
N ILE A 92 -7.75 -5.55 -15.43
CA ILE A 92 -7.54 -4.30 -14.69
C ILE A 92 -8.32 -4.30 -13.38
N ASN A 93 -9.56 -4.72 -13.40
CA ASN A 93 -10.37 -4.83 -12.20
C ASN A 93 -9.84 -5.95 -11.29
N GLY A 94 -9.41 -7.07 -11.85
CA GLY A 94 -8.76 -8.15 -11.12
C GLY A 94 -7.46 -7.74 -10.43
N ALA A 95 -6.66 -6.86 -11.05
CA ALA A 95 -5.47 -6.30 -10.43
C ALA A 95 -5.78 -5.36 -9.25
N ARG A 96 -6.99 -4.81 -9.18
CA ARG A 96 -7.41 -3.85 -8.15
C ARG A 96 -8.26 -4.45 -7.06
N THR A 97 -9.11 -5.39 -7.41
CA THR A 97 -10.17 -5.89 -6.52
C THR A 97 -10.18 -7.40 -6.36
N GLY A 98 -9.36 -8.15 -7.08
CA GLY A 98 -9.49 -9.59 -7.16
C GLY A 98 -10.80 -10.05 -7.85
N ALA A 99 -10.93 -11.34 -8.07
CA ALA A 99 -12.08 -11.92 -8.79
C ALA A 99 -13.42 -11.79 -8.04
N SER A 100 -13.39 -11.56 -6.73
CA SER A 100 -14.56 -11.45 -5.86
C SER A 100 -14.94 -10.01 -5.49
N GLY A 101 -14.28 -9.00 -6.07
CA GLY A 101 -14.46 -7.60 -5.71
C GLY A 101 -13.63 -7.14 -4.51
N HIS A 102 -12.82 -8.02 -3.92
CA HIS A 102 -11.85 -7.67 -2.88
C HIS A 102 -10.63 -6.95 -3.44
N LEU A 103 -9.85 -6.32 -2.56
CA LEU A 103 -8.56 -5.74 -2.91
C LEU A 103 -7.65 -6.85 -3.47
N GLY A 104 -6.95 -6.57 -4.59
CA GLY A 104 -6.14 -7.58 -5.26
C GLY A 104 -4.93 -8.02 -4.45
N ASP A 105 -4.42 -9.20 -4.75
CA ASP A 105 -3.28 -9.81 -4.07
C ASP A 105 -1.94 -9.09 -4.30
N HIS A 106 -1.77 -8.41 -5.41
CA HIS A 106 -0.53 -7.71 -5.75
C HIS A 106 -0.72 -6.25 -6.16
N TYR A 107 -1.89 -5.66 -5.91
CA TYR A 107 -2.16 -4.23 -6.04
C TYR A 107 -3.29 -3.78 -5.10
N PRO A 108 -3.16 -4.00 -3.79
CA PRO A 108 -4.16 -3.54 -2.85
C PRO A 108 -4.10 -2.01 -2.75
N GLN A 109 -5.11 -1.31 -3.28
CA GLN A 109 -5.22 0.13 -3.09
C GLN A 109 -5.76 0.45 -1.70
N ILE A 110 -4.92 0.28 -0.70
CA ILE A 110 -5.21 0.59 0.70
C ILE A 110 -4.50 1.90 1.09
N TRP A 111 -5.22 2.81 1.76
CA TRP A 111 -4.67 4.11 2.13
C TRP A 111 -4.02 4.13 3.52
N LYS A 112 -4.12 3.06 4.28
CA LYS A 112 -3.28 2.87 5.47
C LYS A 112 -1.84 2.65 5.04
N PRO A 113 -0.83 3.24 5.71
CA PRO A 113 0.58 2.98 5.40
C PRO A 113 0.91 1.50 5.53
N VAL A 114 1.79 1.01 4.66
CA VAL A 114 2.28 -0.36 4.67
C VAL A 114 3.80 -0.38 4.70
N ILE A 115 4.35 -1.02 5.70
CA ILE A 115 5.79 -1.26 5.86
C ILE A 115 6.09 -2.67 5.35
N GLY A 116 6.95 -2.78 4.35
CA GLY A 116 7.48 -4.05 3.89
C GLY A 116 8.70 -4.45 4.71
N ALA A 117 8.59 -5.50 5.50
CA ALA A 117 9.72 -6.14 6.18
C ALA A 117 10.22 -7.31 5.32
N ILE A 118 11.23 -7.03 4.48
CA ILE A 118 11.69 -7.97 3.45
C ILE A 118 12.69 -8.95 4.06
N ASN A 119 12.18 -10.07 4.53
CA ASN A 119 12.92 -11.10 5.26
C ASN A 119 13.73 -12.05 4.38
N GLY A 120 13.50 -12.05 3.05
CA GLY A 120 14.14 -12.97 2.14
C GLY A 120 13.88 -12.62 0.67
N TRP A 121 13.82 -13.61 -0.21
CA TRP A 121 13.59 -13.42 -1.64
C TRP A 121 12.23 -12.80 -1.95
N ALA A 122 12.25 -11.70 -2.70
CA ALA A 122 11.10 -11.10 -3.36
C ALA A 122 11.28 -11.27 -4.88
N ALA A 123 10.49 -12.15 -5.51
CA ALA A 123 10.65 -12.47 -6.91
C ALA A 123 9.31 -12.55 -7.66
N GLY A 124 9.31 -12.24 -8.94
CA GLY A 124 8.11 -12.26 -9.79
C GLY A 124 6.95 -11.47 -9.19
N ALA A 125 5.79 -12.10 -9.03
CA ALA A 125 4.63 -11.46 -8.39
C ALA A 125 4.93 -10.98 -6.96
N GLY A 126 5.82 -11.65 -6.22
CA GLY A 126 6.26 -11.18 -4.91
C GLY A 126 7.06 -9.88 -4.96
N PHE A 127 7.86 -9.69 -6.01
CA PHE A 127 8.59 -8.45 -6.22
C PHE A 127 7.64 -7.28 -6.56
N TYR A 128 6.67 -7.49 -7.46
CA TYR A 128 5.74 -6.40 -7.74
C TYR A 128 4.66 -6.22 -6.68
N SER A 129 4.28 -7.22 -5.92
CA SER A 129 3.46 -7.04 -4.71
C SER A 129 4.17 -6.12 -3.72
N MET A 130 5.47 -6.34 -3.49
CA MET A 130 6.29 -5.42 -2.69
C MET A 130 6.24 -3.99 -3.25
N LEU A 131 6.45 -3.80 -4.56
CA LEU A 131 6.45 -2.47 -5.18
C LEU A 131 5.12 -1.72 -5.04
N THR A 132 4.02 -2.44 -5.13
CA THR A 132 2.67 -1.86 -5.24
C THR A 132 1.95 -1.74 -3.92
N SER A 133 2.26 -2.60 -2.95
CA SER A 133 1.57 -2.64 -1.67
C SER A 133 2.32 -1.99 -0.53
N THR A 134 3.64 -1.75 -0.65
CA THR A 134 4.44 -1.19 0.45
C THR A 134 4.90 0.23 0.17
N ASP A 135 4.86 1.07 1.21
CA ASP A 135 5.26 2.47 1.16
C ASP A 135 6.68 2.68 1.71
N ILE A 136 7.03 1.96 2.76
CA ILE A 136 8.35 1.97 3.40
C ILE A 136 8.88 0.55 3.38
N ARG A 137 10.14 0.35 3.02
CA ARG A 137 10.74 -0.98 2.88
C ARG A 137 12.02 -1.08 3.68
N ILE A 138 12.09 -2.09 4.51
CA ILE A 138 13.27 -2.47 5.28
C ILE A 138 13.65 -3.88 4.86
N ALA A 139 14.91 -4.14 4.62
CA ALA A 139 15.37 -5.44 4.15
C ALA A 139 16.39 -6.08 5.08
N SER A 140 16.32 -7.39 5.21
CA SER A 140 17.38 -8.19 5.84
C SER A 140 18.66 -8.09 5.03
N GLU A 141 19.78 -7.75 5.67
CA GLU A 141 21.10 -7.67 5.03
C GLU A 141 21.53 -9.02 4.46
N GLU A 142 21.33 -10.09 5.23
CA GLU A 142 21.79 -11.42 4.89
C GLU A 142 20.92 -12.12 3.87
N ASN A 143 19.59 -11.96 4.01
CA ASN A 143 18.63 -12.85 3.36
C ASN A 143 17.88 -12.20 2.19
N ALA A 144 17.69 -10.87 2.22
CA ALA A 144 16.88 -10.22 1.19
C ALA A 144 17.57 -10.27 -0.18
N ARG A 145 16.81 -10.73 -1.17
CA ARG A 145 17.22 -10.80 -2.58
C ARG A 145 16.01 -10.40 -3.44
N PHE A 146 16.28 -9.73 -4.51
CA PHE A 146 15.27 -9.19 -5.39
C PHE A 146 15.47 -9.69 -6.82
N LYS A 147 14.41 -10.09 -7.50
CA LYS A 147 14.43 -10.46 -8.91
C LYS A 147 13.11 -10.14 -9.58
N PHE A 148 13.16 -9.49 -10.74
CA PHE A 148 11.93 -9.22 -11.49
C PHE A 148 11.31 -10.52 -12.02
N ALA A 149 12.14 -11.47 -12.49
CA ALA A 149 11.81 -12.86 -12.81
C ALA A 149 10.70 -13.03 -13.87
N LEU A 150 10.73 -12.25 -14.93
CA LEU A 150 9.78 -12.33 -16.04
C LEU A 150 10.44 -12.62 -17.38
N LEU A 151 11.46 -11.85 -17.79
CA LEU A 151 12.10 -12.06 -19.10
C LEU A 151 12.80 -13.41 -19.18
N SER A 152 13.41 -13.86 -18.09
CA SER A 152 13.99 -15.21 -17.99
C SER A 152 12.97 -16.34 -18.13
N GLN A 153 11.66 -16.04 -18.03
CA GLN A 153 10.55 -16.96 -18.26
C GLN A 153 9.88 -16.75 -19.63
N GLY A 154 10.38 -15.82 -20.45
CA GLY A 154 9.80 -15.49 -21.75
C GLY A 154 8.57 -14.58 -21.67
N TRP A 155 8.36 -13.87 -20.54
CA TRP A 155 7.21 -13.01 -20.32
C TRP A 155 7.60 -11.56 -20.08
N VAL A 156 6.71 -10.65 -20.46
CA VAL A 156 6.77 -9.22 -20.07
C VAL A 156 6.06 -8.99 -18.72
N GLY A 157 5.07 -9.84 -18.42
CA GLY A 157 4.22 -9.72 -17.24
C GLY A 157 2.99 -8.83 -17.46
N GLY A 158 1.85 -9.27 -16.93
CA GLY A 158 0.59 -8.51 -16.99
C GLY A 158 0.34 -7.62 -15.76
N GLY A 159 1.15 -7.78 -14.72
CA GLY A 159 1.02 -6.99 -13.49
C GLY A 159 1.73 -5.62 -13.57
N PRO A 160 1.51 -4.76 -12.58
CA PRO A 160 1.97 -3.36 -12.60
C PRO A 160 3.47 -3.18 -12.32
N GLY A 161 4.25 -4.28 -12.16
CA GLY A 161 5.62 -4.25 -11.67
C GLY A 161 6.57 -3.33 -12.44
N ALA A 162 6.66 -3.47 -13.78
CA ALA A 162 7.52 -2.62 -14.60
C ALA A 162 7.11 -1.15 -14.54
N THR A 163 5.80 -0.89 -14.60
CA THR A 163 5.22 0.45 -14.53
C THR A 163 5.54 1.15 -13.20
N TYR A 164 5.50 0.41 -12.10
CA TYR A 164 5.83 0.93 -10.77
C TYR A 164 7.33 1.09 -10.56
N LEU A 165 8.14 0.15 -11.03
CA LEU A 165 9.58 0.21 -10.85
C LEU A 165 10.19 1.48 -11.45
N VAL A 166 9.84 1.82 -12.69
CA VAL A 166 10.36 3.03 -13.38
C VAL A 166 9.87 4.34 -12.77
N ARG A 167 8.88 4.30 -11.89
CA ARG A 167 8.38 5.46 -11.15
C ARG A 167 8.98 5.60 -9.76
N GLN A 168 9.64 4.57 -9.27
CA GLN A 168 10.17 4.53 -7.90
C GLN A 168 11.68 4.67 -7.84
N ILE A 169 12.40 4.22 -8.88
CA ILE A 169 13.86 4.30 -8.97
C ILE A 169 14.32 4.97 -10.26
N GLY A 170 15.60 5.30 -10.35
CA GLY A 170 16.19 5.91 -11.54
C GLY A 170 16.05 5.03 -12.78
N TYR A 171 15.78 5.65 -13.94
CA TYR A 171 15.53 4.95 -15.21
C TYR A 171 16.63 3.95 -15.58
N ALA A 172 17.91 4.32 -15.44
CA ALA A 172 19.02 3.43 -15.78
C ALA A 172 19.04 2.15 -14.94
N ASP A 173 18.82 2.28 -13.62
CA ASP A 173 18.75 1.13 -12.70
C ASP A 173 17.50 0.28 -12.98
N ALA A 174 16.35 0.92 -13.23
CA ALA A 174 15.13 0.22 -13.61
C ALA A 174 15.32 -0.61 -14.90
N MET A 175 15.89 -0.01 -15.95
CA MET A 175 16.15 -0.70 -17.22
C MET A 175 17.16 -1.83 -17.06
N ARG A 176 18.20 -1.64 -16.24
CA ARG A 176 19.15 -2.72 -15.91
C ARG A 176 18.43 -3.91 -15.27
N ILE A 177 17.58 -3.68 -14.26
CA ILE A 177 16.82 -4.75 -13.60
C ILE A 177 15.87 -5.43 -14.57
N LEU A 178 15.08 -4.66 -15.30
CA LEU A 178 14.07 -5.18 -16.21
C LEU A 178 14.68 -5.99 -17.37
N LEU A 179 15.75 -5.48 -18.02
CA LEU A 179 16.30 -6.07 -19.23
C LEU A 179 17.29 -7.20 -18.95
N THR A 180 18.03 -7.16 -17.85
CA THR A 180 18.94 -8.25 -17.50
C THR A 180 18.26 -9.36 -16.73
N ASP A 181 17.17 -9.07 -16.06
CA ASP A 181 16.43 -9.99 -15.17
C ASP A 181 17.34 -10.74 -14.17
N GLN A 182 18.45 -10.09 -13.76
CA GLN A 182 19.40 -10.64 -12.82
C GLN A 182 18.95 -10.35 -11.37
N PRO A 183 19.21 -11.26 -10.43
CA PRO A 183 18.97 -10.99 -9.02
C PRO A 183 19.97 -9.97 -8.48
N PHE A 184 19.53 -9.22 -7.46
CA PHE A 184 20.37 -8.29 -6.72
C PHE A 184 20.06 -8.34 -5.22
N ASP A 185 21.00 -7.89 -4.40
CA ASP A 185 20.93 -7.97 -2.94
C ASP A 185 20.36 -6.69 -2.29
N ALA A 186 20.28 -6.71 -0.95
CA ALA A 186 19.76 -5.58 -0.16
C ALA A 186 20.63 -4.33 -0.29
N LYS A 187 21.96 -4.46 -0.42
CA LYS A 187 22.87 -3.31 -0.56
C LYS A 187 22.64 -2.60 -1.89
N GLU A 188 22.49 -3.36 -2.95
CA GLU A 188 22.16 -2.79 -4.26
C GLU A 188 20.75 -2.18 -4.27
N ALA A 189 19.77 -2.84 -3.63
CA ALA A 189 18.42 -2.29 -3.49
C ALA A 189 18.41 -0.95 -2.75
N LEU A 190 19.23 -0.79 -1.71
CA LEU A 190 19.41 0.47 -0.99
C LEU A 190 20.10 1.51 -1.87
N ARG A 191 21.16 1.13 -2.58
CA ARG A 191 21.91 2.04 -3.48
C ARG A 191 21.02 2.69 -4.54
N ILE A 192 20.09 1.94 -5.10
CA ILE A 192 19.16 2.41 -6.14
C ILE A 192 17.89 3.05 -5.58
N ASN A 193 17.79 3.22 -4.24
CA ASN A 193 16.62 3.75 -3.53
C ASN A 193 15.33 2.91 -3.71
N LEU A 194 15.45 1.62 -3.95
CA LEU A 194 14.32 0.71 -3.99
C LEU A 194 13.76 0.42 -2.59
N ILE A 195 14.65 0.44 -1.59
CA ILE A 195 14.33 0.25 -0.17
C ILE A 195 14.89 1.40 0.67
N ASN A 196 14.37 1.58 1.87
CA ASN A 196 14.73 2.69 2.76
C ASN A 196 15.88 2.34 3.70
N GLU A 197 15.92 1.10 4.19
CA GLU A 197 16.91 0.66 5.19
C GLU A 197 17.32 -0.80 4.95
N VAL A 198 18.55 -1.11 5.36
CA VAL A 198 19.07 -2.48 5.48
C VAL A 198 19.46 -2.68 6.93
N VAL A 199 19.00 -3.78 7.52
CA VAL A 199 19.27 -4.12 8.92
C VAL A 199 19.64 -5.61 9.06
N PRO A 200 20.33 -6.02 10.12
CA PRO A 200 20.53 -7.44 10.43
C PRO A 200 19.17 -8.16 10.46
N HIS A 201 19.13 -9.39 9.98
CA HIS A 201 17.87 -10.15 9.89
C HIS A 201 17.12 -10.23 11.21
N GLU A 202 17.82 -10.45 12.30
CA GLU A 202 17.28 -10.54 13.66
C GLU A 202 16.61 -9.24 14.14
N SER A 203 17.01 -8.09 13.58
CA SER A 203 16.48 -6.77 13.93
C SER A 203 15.34 -6.31 13.01
N LEU A 204 15.05 -7.06 11.94
CA LEU A 204 14.13 -6.64 10.88
C LEU A 204 12.73 -6.29 11.40
N MET A 205 12.10 -7.18 12.13
CA MET A 205 10.75 -6.97 12.65
C MET A 205 10.73 -5.90 13.74
N GLN A 206 11.73 -5.86 14.63
CA GLN A 206 11.84 -4.81 15.63
C GLN A 206 11.89 -3.42 14.96
N ARG A 207 12.72 -3.29 13.91
CA ARG A 207 12.83 -2.01 13.17
C ARG A 207 11.55 -1.61 12.46
N ALA A 208 10.87 -2.56 11.83
CA ALA A 208 9.55 -2.32 11.22
C ALA A 208 8.52 -1.84 12.26
N GLU A 209 8.49 -2.46 13.43
CA GLU A 209 7.59 -2.05 14.52
C GLU A 209 7.93 -0.68 15.11
N GLU A 210 9.20 -0.29 15.18
CA GLU A 210 9.60 1.06 15.63
C GLU A 210 9.02 2.13 14.71
N ILE A 211 9.12 1.95 13.39
CA ILE A 211 8.55 2.85 12.40
C ILE A 211 7.01 2.81 12.48
N ALA A 212 6.42 1.62 12.60
CA ALA A 212 4.98 1.46 12.72
C ALA A 212 4.43 2.21 13.95
N ARG A 213 5.03 2.04 15.12
CA ARG A 213 4.64 2.76 16.35
C ARG A 213 4.73 4.28 16.20
N HIS A 214 5.75 4.77 15.48
CA HIS A 214 5.82 6.19 15.18
C HIS A 214 4.63 6.64 14.32
N ILE A 215 4.31 5.89 13.25
CA ILE A 215 3.16 6.20 12.38
C ILE A 215 1.84 6.14 13.15
N VAL A 216 1.65 5.15 14.02
CA VAL A 216 0.47 5.03 14.89
C VAL A 216 0.28 6.27 15.78
N SER A 217 1.37 6.93 16.18
CA SER A 217 1.33 8.16 16.99
C SER A 217 0.94 9.42 16.21
N LEU A 218 0.79 9.36 14.88
CA LEU A 218 0.40 10.48 14.02
C LEU A 218 -1.12 10.51 13.80
N PRO A 219 -1.68 11.67 13.37
CA PRO A 219 -3.11 11.80 13.07
C PRO A 219 -3.54 10.83 11.95
N PRO A 220 -4.38 9.84 12.21
CA PRO A 220 -4.62 8.74 11.26
C PRO A 220 -5.28 9.20 9.96
N LEU A 221 -6.18 10.18 10.00
CA LEU A 221 -6.81 10.72 8.80
C LEU A 221 -5.81 11.48 7.93
N ALA A 222 -4.96 12.31 8.55
CA ALA A 222 -3.93 13.06 7.83
C ALA A 222 -2.92 12.12 7.14
N VAL A 223 -2.49 11.07 7.85
CA VAL A 223 -1.58 10.04 7.30
C VAL A 223 -2.20 9.34 6.09
N ARG A 224 -3.46 8.90 6.20
CA ARG A 224 -4.18 8.24 5.09
C ARG A 224 -4.38 9.16 3.90
N MET A 225 -4.83 10.40 4.14
CA MET A 225 -5.03 11.40 3.08
C MET A 225 -3.72 11.76 2.38
N MET A 226 -2.61 11.86 3.11
CA MET A 226 -1.30 12.13 2.53
C MET A 226 -0.86 10.99 1.58
N LYS A 227 -1.00 9.72 2.01
CA LYS A 227 -0.70 8.57 1.15
C LYS A 227 -1.58 8.57 -0.10
N GLU A 228 -2.89 8.70 0.07
CA GLU A 228 -3.85 8.72 -1.02
C GLU A 228 -3.55 9.85 -2.01
N PHE A 229 -3.28 11.06 -1.50
CA PHE A 229 -2.93 12.21 -2.32
C PHE A 229 -1.70 11.92 -3.17
N VAL A 230 -0.59 11.50 -2.57
CA VAL A 230 0.65 11.25 -3.30
C VAL A 230 0.46 10.19 -4.37
N ILE A 231 -0.24 9.09 -4.09
CA ILE A 231 -0.44 7.99 -5.04
C ILE A 231 -1.34 8.42 -6.21
N ARG A 232 -2.42 9.15 -5.94
CA ARG A 232 -3.39 9.53 -6.98
C ARG A 232 -2.92 10.68 -7.86
N PHE A 233 -2.14 11.63 -7.30
CA PHE A 233 -1.87 12.91 -7.94
C PHE A 233 -0.41 13.13 -8.33
N ARG A 234 0.49 12.17 -8.10
CA ARG A 234 1.91 12.30 -8.44
C ARG A 234 2.21 12.46 -9.94
N ASP A 235 1.30 11.97 -10.81
CA ASP A 235 1.50 11.95 -12.26
C ASP A 235 0.76 13.10 -12.97
N ILE A 236 0.12 14.02 -12.25
CA ILE A 236 -0.54 15.20 -12.80
C ILE A 236 0.36 16.47 -12.67
N PRO A 237 0.07 17.55 -13.42
CA PRO A 237 0.83 18.79 -13.29
C PRO A 237 0.86 19.30 -11.85
N ILE A 238 2.03 19.76 -11.40
CA ILE A 238 2.27 20.15 -10.00
C ILE A 238 1.31 21.22 -9.50
N THR A 239 0.91 22.16 -10.34
CA THR A 239 -0.04 23.23 -9.99
C THR A 239 -1.43 22.67 -9.68
N GLU A 240 -1.87 21.67 -10.42
CA GLU A 240 -3.16 21.03 -10.20
C GLU A 240 -3.10 20.11 -8.97
N ALA A 241 -2.02 19.35 -8.81
CA ALA A 241 -1.80 18.56 -7.61
C ALA A 241 -1.82 19.44 -6.35
N TRP A 242 -1.15 20.59 -6.38
CA TRP A 242 -1.13 21.52 -5.24
C TRP A 242 -2.51 22.08 -4.90
N ARG A 243 -3.33 22.42 -5.91
CA ARG A 243 -4.73 22.85 -5.66
C ARG A 243 -5.53 21.77 -4.95
N VAL A 244 -5.41 20.53 -5.41
CA VAL A 244 -6.08 19.39 -4.76
C VAL A 244 -5.57 19.20 -3.33
N GLN A 245 -4.25 19.27 -3.10
CA GLN A 245 -3.66 19.18 -1.76
C GLN A 245 -4.21 20.27 -0.83
N THR A 246 -4.32 21.51 -1.31
CA THR A 246 -4.87 22.62 -0.54
C THR A 246 -6.34 22.37 -0.17
N LEU A 247 -7.14 21.87 -1.12
CA LEU A 247 -8.53 21.51 -0.85
C LEU A 247 -8.64 20.38 0.18
N MET A 248 -7.85 19.32 0.02
CA MET A 248 -7.84 18.20 0.97
C MET A 248 -7.43 18.66 2.38
N ASN A 249 -6.41 19.53 2.47
CA ASN A 249 -6.01 20.11 3.77
C ASN A 249 -7.14 20.95 4.38
N SER A 250 -7.82 21.77 3.59
CA SER A 250 -8.94 22.59 4.08
C SER A 250 -10.08 21.74 4.60
N LEU A 251 -10.43 20.66 3.88
CA LEU A 251 -11.45 19.70 4.31
C LEU A 251 -11.02 18.99 5.61
N LEU A 252 -9.78 18.52 5.69
CA LEU A 252 -9.28 17.82 6.86
C LEU A 252 -9.30 18.73 8.11
N THR A 253 -8.85 19.97 7.98
CA THR A 253 -8.81 20.92 9.09
C THR A 253 -10.21 21.33 9.58
N GLN A 254 -11.22 21.27 8.73
CA GLN A 254 -12.61 21.54 9.09
C GLN A 254 -13.34 20.34 9.70
N LEU A 255 -12.95 19.11 9.31
CA LEU A 255 -13.67 17.90 9.67
C LEU A 255 -12.98 17.10 10.78
N SER A 256 -11.68 17.25 10.99
CA SER A 256 -10.90 16.46 11.95
C SER A 256 -10.66 17.22 13.24
N GLN A 257 -10.88 16.54 14.36
CA GLN A 257 -10.53 17.04 15.71
C GLN A 257 -9.01 17.01 15.96
N ASP A 258 -8.26 16.18 15.23
CA ASP A 258 -6.83 15.99 15.46
C ASP A 258 -5.98 17.24 15.14
N GLY A 259 -6.47 18.13 14.27
CA GLY A 259 -5.78 19.39 13.95
C GLY A 259 -5.70 20.34 15.16
N GLU A 260 -6.77 20.45 15.92
CA GLU A 260 -6.83 21.23 17.15
C GLU A 260 -6.02 20.57 18.26
N GLU A 261 -6.15 19.25 18.43
CA GLU A 261 -5.34 18.48 19.38
C GLU A 261 -3.83 18.69 19.14
N GLY A 262 -3.39 18.60 17.87
CA GLY A 262 -1.99 18.81 17.52
C GLY A 262 -1.49 20.21 17.91
N ARG A 263 -2.29 21.24 17.66
CA ARG A 263 -1.98 22.62 18.05
C ARG A 263 -1.89 22.78 19.57
N ASN A 264 -2.88 22.27 20.29
CA ASN A 264 -2.96 22.39 21.75
C ASN A 264 -1.82 21.62 22.41
N ALA A 265 -1.55 20.41 22.00
CA ALA A 265 -0.44 19.60 22.49
C ALA A 265 0.92 20.31 22.30
N PHE A 266 1.12 20.96 21.14
CA PHE A 266 2.32 21.74 20.86
C PHE A 266 2.46 22.94 21.82
N LEU A 267 1.41 23.71 22.02
CA LEU A 267 1.41 24.88 22.91
C LEU A 267 1.62 24.48 24.38
N GLU A 268 1.02 23.38 24.80
CA GLU A 268 1.09 22.83 26.16
C GLU A 268 2.35 21.99 26.39
N LYS A 269 3.18 21.76 25.35
CA LYS A 269 4.41 20.95 25.39
C LYS A 269 4.16 19.52 25.88
N ARG A 270 3.03 18.94 25.55
CA ARG A 270 2.68 17.54 25.84
C ARG A 270 2.65 16.69 24.57
N LYS A 271 2.60 15.37 24.74
CA LYS A 271 2.35 14.46 23.63
C LYS A 271 0.89 14.60 23.18
N PRO A 272 0.62 14.65 21.86
CA PRO A 272 -0.74 14.67 21.34
C PRO A 272 -1.42 13.30 21.51
N ASN A 273 -2.75 13.31 21.56
CA ASN A 273 -3.59 12.12 21.56
C ASN A 273 -4.50 12.16 20.34
N PHE A 274 -4.01 11.69 19.19
CA PHE A 274 -4.77 11.69 17.95
C PHE A 274 -5.72 10.49 17.88
N THR A 275 -7.00 10.77 17.70
CA THR A 275 -8.07 9.77 17.67
C THR A 275 -8.59 9.48 16.27
N GLY A 276 -8.39 10.39 15.31
CA GLY A 276 -9.02 10.34 13.99
C GLY A 276 -10.50 10.71 14.05
N GLY A 277 -10.92 11.35 15.13
CA GLY A 277 -12.30 11.81 15.30
C GLY A 277 -12.71 12.76 14.19
N ILE A 278 -13.93 12.58 13.67
CA ILE A 278 -14.56 13.45 12.68
C ILE A 278 -15.70 14.17 13.39
N LEU A 279 -15.87 15.47 13.11
CA LEU A 279 -17.04 16.23 13.56
C LEU A 279 -18.30 15.57 12.98
N GLN A 280 -19.26 15.27 13.84
CA GLN A 280 -20.50 14.64 13.42
C GLN A 280 -21.35 15.65 12.61
N LYS A 281 -22.08 15.13 11.63
CA LYS A 281 -22.98 15.94 10.83
C LYS A 281 -24.05 16.56 11.75
N GLY A 282 -24.11 17.88 11.80
CA GLY A 282 -25.07 18.62 12.64
C GLY A 282 -24.52 19.08 13.97
N GLU A 283 -23.30 18.73 14.36
CA GLU A 283 -22.62 19.44 15.44
C GLU A 283 -22.31 20.87 14.99
N PRO A 284 -22.69 21.89 15.79
CA PRO A 284 -22.28 23.25 15.49
C PRO A 284 -20.76 23.32 15.49
N TYR A 285 -20.16 24.03 14.53
CA TYR A 285 -18.73 24.34 14.57
C TYR A 285 -18.41 24.94 15.95
N PRO A 286 -17.62 24.26 16.79
CA PRO A 286 -17.47 24.68 18.20
C PRO A 286 -16.89 26.07 18.35
N ASP A 287 -16.20 26.57 17.33
CA ASP A 287 -15.44 27.82 17.37
C ASP A 287 -16.12 28.99 16.66
N LEU A 288 -17.31 28.82 16.10
CA LEU A 288 -18.03 29.93 15.51
C LEU A 288 -18.77 30.74 16.61
N THR A 289 -18.43 32.02 16.75
CA THR A 289 -19.20 32.95 17.54
C THR A 289 -20.62 33.08 17.00
N LYS A 290 -21.53 33.60 17.81
CA LYS A 290 -22.91 33.83 17.37
C LYS A 290 -22.98 34.74 16.13
N GLU A 291 -22.13 35.76 16.09
CA GLU A 291 -22.03 36.70 14.97
C GLU A 291 -21.55 36.04 13.69
N GLU A 292 -20.53 35.16 13.76
CA GLU A 292 -20.02 34.41 12.62
C GLU A 292 -21.07 33.43 12.06
N ARG A 293 -21.90 32.81 12.89
CA ARG A 293 -23.02 31.98 12.46
C ARG A 293 -24.09 32.79 11.76
N GLU A 294 -24.44 33.94 12.26
CA GLU A 294 -25.42 34.83 11.64
C GLU A 294 -24.94 35.28 10.25
N ILE A 295 -23.66 35.61 10.09
CA ILE A 295 -23.04 35.96 8.81
C ILE A 295 -23.10 34.76 7.83
N LEU A 296 -22.75 33.55 8.27
CA LEU A 296 -22.82 32.36 7.44
C LEU A 296 -24.25 31.99 7.01
N ASP A 297 -25.23 32.19 7.90
CA ASP A 297 -26.62 31.95 7.57
C ASP A 297 -27.20 33.01 6.61
N GLU A 298 -26.68 34.23 6.65
CA GLU A 298 -27.02 35.28 5.69
C GLU A 298 -26.44 34.98 4.31
N ILE A 299 -25.15 34.60 4.23
CA ILE A 299 -24.52 34.17 2.99
C ILE A 299 -25.23 32.95 2.37
N ARG A 300 -25.64 31.97 3.18
CA ARG A 300 -26.41 30.81 2.71
C ARG A 300 -27.78 31.20 2.16
N ARG A 301 -28.46 32.13 2.77
CA ARG A 301 -29.76 32.62 2.29
C ARG A 301 -29.63 33.35 0.96
N GLU A 302 -28.56 34.12 0.76
CA GLU A 302 -28.28 34.81 -0.49
C GLU A 302 -27.90 33.87 -1.63
N GLN A 303 -27.25 32.73 -1.32
CA GLN A 303 -26.84 31.74 -2.32
C GLN A 303 -27.94 30.75 -2.69
N LEU A 304 -28.96 30.58 -1.87
CA LEU A 304 -30.06 29.64 -2.06
C LEU A 304 -31.40 30.30 -2.47
N GLY A 305 -31.46 31.61 -2.50
CA GLY A 305 -32.56 32.40 -3.03
C GLY A 305 -32.38 32.73 -4.47
#